data_0c4c447a1a03d2c149a124f6794692c2
#
_entry.id   0c4c447a1a03d2c149a124f6794692c2
#
_cell.length_a   1.000
_cell.length_b   1.000
_cell.length_c   1.000
_cell.angle_alpha   90.00
_cell.angle_beta   90.00
_cell.angle_gamma   90.00
#
_symmetry.space_group_name_H-M   'P 1'
#
loop_
_entity.id
_entity.type
_entity.pdbx_description
1 polymer ?
#
loop_
_entity_poly.entity_id
_entity_poly.type
_entity_poly.pdbx_seq_one_letter_code
_entity_poly.pdbx_strand_id
1 'polypeptide(L)'
;LMMPRGHSKSTILDVFNAWVIYCWPETQILHQGTTDDDAYKCSNGTKLVLEKHPLCVDNPEVKRKKGETERWWVAGTDDVRYGTMLAKGILSGVTGHRAHFIQNDDVETPKTTGSPEAREKLTYRLSEQTHIAFPGAKKLWIGTPHSHDSLYDKIKKLRKVDILVLKMFENEKRIENALAG
;
A
#
# COMPACT_ATOMS: atom_id res chain seq x y z
N LEU A 1 1.65 -9.52 2.73
CA LEU A 1 1.35 -9.57 4.16
C LEU A 1 -0.13 -9.86 4.37
N MET A 2 -0.44 -10.86 5.15
CA MET A 2 -1.81 -11.23 5.51
C MET A 2 -1.93 -11.22 7.03
N MET A 3 -2.91 -10.46 7.54
CA MET A 3 -3.17 -10.30 8.97
C MET A 3 -4.67 -10.18 9.21
N PRO A 4 -5.18 -10.57 10.37
CA PRO A 4 -6.56 -10.33 10.76
C PRO A 4 -6.92 -8.84 10.77
N ARG A 5 -8.21 -8.53 10.70
CA ARG A 5 -8.70 -7.16 10.86
C ARG A 5 -8.40 -6.61 12.27
N GLY A 6 -8.15 -5.31 12.38
CA GLY A 6 -7.84 -4.66 13.66
C GLY A 6 -6.40 -4.82 14.17
N HIS A 7 -5.49 -5.44 13.39
CA HIS A 7 -4.11 -5.67 13.79
C HIS A 7 -3.13 -4.66 13.17
N SER A 8 -3.52 -3.40 13.10
CA SER A 8 -2.62 -2.27 12.72
C SER A 8 -1.92 -2.38 11.37
N LYS A 9 -2.51 -3.12 10.39
CA LYS A 9 -1.94 -3.25 9.03
C LYS A 9 -1.61 -1.90 8.40
N SER A 10 -2.56 -0.97 8.45
CA SER A 10 -2.40 0.36 7.87
C SER A 10 -1.33 1.16 8.58
N THR A 11 -1.24 1.08 9.93
CA THR A 11 -0.18 1.74 10.69
C THR A 11 1.22 1.21 10.33
N ILE A 12 1.35 -0.10 10.09
CA ILE A 12 2.61 -0.69 9.62
C ILE A 12 2.97 -0.13 8.25
N LEU A 13 1.99 0.04 7.36
CA LEU A 13 2.22 0.67 6.06
C LEU A 13 2.66 2.12 6.18
N ASP A 14 2.03 2.89 7.06
CA ASP A 14 2.38 4.29 7.27
C ASP A 14 3.85 4.44 7.68
N VAL A 15 4.29 3.62 8.63
CA VAL A 15 5.68 3.60 9.11
C VAL A 15 6.63 3.08 8.02
N PHE A 16 6.25 2.02 7.31
CA PHE A 16 7.04 1.47 6.22
C PHE A 16 7.25 2.50 5.10
N ASN A 17 6.20 3.20 4.71
CA ASN A 17 6.27 4.24 3.68
C ASN A 17 7.19 5.38 4.12
N ALA A 18 7.03 5.85 5.36
CA ALA A 18 7.88 6.90 5.91
C ALA A 18 9.35 6.46 5.97
N TRP A 19 9.63 5.21 6.34
CA TRP A 19 10.96 4.64 6.33
C TRP A 19 11.56 4.57 4.92
N VAL A 20 10.79 4.12 3.92
CA VAL A 20 11.22 4.08 2.52
C VAL A 20 11.58 5.48 2.02
N ILE A 21 10.71 6.47 2.29
CA ILE A 21 10.93 7.86 1.90
C ILE A 21 12.15 8.46 2.62
N TYR A 22 12.33 8.13 3.90
CA TYR A 22 13.48 8.55 4.68
C TYR A 22 14.81 8.04 4.10
N CYS A 23 14.84 6.77 3.69
CA CYS A 23 16.04 6.16 3.13
C CYS A 23 16.29 6.57 1.67
N TRP A 24 15.23 6.79 0.90
CA TRP A 24 15.29 7.05 -0.55
C TRP A 24 14.22 8.08 -0.94
N PRO A 25 14.47 9.38 -0.75
CA PRO A 25 13.51 10.45 -1.03
C PRO A 25 13.04 10.53 -2.49
N GLU A 26 13.85 10.02 -3.43
CA GLU A 26 13.50 9.90 -4.85
C GLU A 26 12.47 8.80 -5.16
N THR A 27 12.12 7.98 -4.16
CA THR A 27 11.17 6.89 -4.37
C THR A 27 9.77 7.41 -4.64
N GLN A 28 9.11 6.77 -5.60
CA GLN A 28 7.71 7.02 -5.94
C GLN A 28 6.88 5.83 -5.50
N ILE A 29 5.90 6.09 -4.64
CA ILE A 29 4.99 5.10 -4.05
C ILE A 29 3.61 5.30 -4.65
N LEU A 30 3.04 4.25 -5.28
CA LEU A 30 1.62 4.16 -5.54
C LEU A 30 0.97 3.33 -4.43
N HIS A 31 0.10 3.94 -3.66
CA HIS A 31 -0.73 3.25 -2.69
C HIS A 31 -2.17 3.17 -3.18
N GLN A 32 -2.69 1.95 -3.27
CA GLN A 32 -4.08 1.70 -3.67
C GLN A 32 -4.84 1.01 -2.55
N GLY A 33 -5.88 1.68 -2.07
CA GLY A 33 -6.84 1.15 -1.11
C GLY A 33 -8.12 0.65 -1.80
N THR A 34 -9.09 0.20 -1.03
CA THR A 34 -10.41 -0.18 -1.55
C THR A 34 -11.12 1.01 -2.19
N THR A 35 -11.02 2.18 -1.55
CA THR A 35 -11.58 3.46 -1.98
C THR A 35 -10.50 4.54 -1.95
N ASP A 36 -10.78 5.69 -2.57
CA ASP A 36 -9.90 6.87 -2.48
C ASP A 36 -9.75 7.31 -1.02
N ASP A 37 -10.83 7.32 -0.24
CA ASP A 37 -10.79 7.69 1.19
C ASP A 37 -9.90 6.76 2.01
N ASP A 38 -9.91 5.44 1.75
CA ASP A 38 -9.04 4.49 2.44
C ASP A 38 -7.58 4.71 2.06
N ALA A 39 -7.31 4.96 0.79
CA ALA A 39 -5.96 5.31 0.33
C ALA A 39 -5.47 6.62 0.95
N TYR A 40 -6.34 7.62 1.11
CA TYR A 40 -5.99 8.90 1.74
C TYR A 40 -5.66 8.78 3.23
N LYS A 41 -6.25 7.83 3.95
CA LYS A 41 -5.88 7.55 5.35
C LYS A 41 -4.42 7.15 5.45
N CYS A 42 -3.95 6.23 4.60
CA CYS A 42 -2.55 5.82 4.55
C CYS A 42 -1.64 6.99 4.13
N SER A 43 -2.04 7.77 3.12
CA SER A 43 -1.29 8.97 2.73
C SER A 43 -1.10 9.95 3.89
N ASN A 44 -2.16 10.21 4.65
CA ASN A 44 -2.10 11.11 5.80
C ASN A 44 -1.31 10.49 6.97
N GLY A 45 -1.45 9.18 7.23
CA GLY A 45 -0.67 8.46 8.22
C GLY A 45 0.83 8.53 7.92
N THR A 46 1.23 8.28 6.68
CA THR A 46 2.63 8.42 6.23
C THR A 46 3.17 9.84 6.46
N LYS A 47 2.40 10.88 6.08
CA LYS A 47 2.77 12.28 6.34
C LYS A 47 2.97 12.55 7.82
N LEU A 48 2.05 12.06 8.66
CA LEU A 48 2.12 12.25 10.10
C LEU A 48 3.40 11.65 10.71
N VAL A 49 3.81 10.46 10.23
CA VAL A 49 5.07 9.85 10.66
C VAL A 49 6.26 10.71 10.23
N LEU A 50 6.31 11.17 8.97
CA LEU A 50 7.39 12.04 8.49
C LEU A 50 7.46 13.38 9.22
N GLU A 51 6.32 13.92 9.65
CA GLU A 51 6.23 15.20 10.36
C GLU A 51 6.59 15.09 11.84
N LYS A 52 6.35 13.94 12.49
CA LYS A 52 6.44 13.82 13.95
C LYS A 52 7.49 12.83 14.44
N HIS A 53 7.94 11.88 13.62
CA HIS A 53 8.92 10.89 14.07
C HIS A 53 10.28 11.56 14.31
N PRO A 54 10.95 11.31 15.45
CA PRO A 54 12.21 11.98 15.82
C PRO A 54 13.30 11.92 14.74
N LEU A 55 13.43 10.80 14.03
CA LEU A 55 14.41 10.67 12.93
C LEU A 55 14.07 11.54 11.71
N CYS A 56 12.79 11.88 11.51
CA CYS A 56 12.32 12.62 10.33
C CYS A 56 12.23 14.13 10.57
N VAL A 57 11.99 14.54 11.83
CA VAL A 57 11.70 15.94 12.17
C VAL A 57 12.81 16.89 11.72
N ASP A 58 14.07 16.50 11.83
CA ASP A 58 15.22 17.34 11.49
C ASP A 58 15.79 17.04 10.10
N ASN A 59 15.22 16.08 9.36
CA ASN A 59 15.68 15.76 8.01
C ASN A 59 14.97 16.66 6.98
N PRO A 60 15.67 17.60 6.33
CA PRO A 60 15.08 18.53 5.36
C PRO A 60 14.56 17.82 4.10
N GLU A 61 15.16 16.69 3.70
CA GLU A 61 14.82 15.99 2.46
C GLU A 61 13.44 15.34 2.50
N VAL A 62 12.97 14.93 3.69
CA VAL A 62 11.65 14.31 3.84
C VAL A 62 10.53 15.30 4.16
N LYS A 63 10.84 16.59 4.27
CA LYS A 63 9.82 17.63 4.45
C LYS A 63 8.93 17.70 3.21
N ARG A 64 7.62 17.82 3.45
CA ARG A 64 6.67 18.01 2.36
C ARG A 64 6.96 19.31 1.60
N LYS A 65 7.18 19.21 0.29
CA LYS A 65 7.46 20.34 -0.60
C LYS A 65 6.20 20.94 -1.21
N LYS A 66 5.28 20.07 -1.68
CA LYS A 66 4.02 20.46 -2.33
C LYS A 66 3.03 19.30 -2.36
N GLY A 67 1.82 19.57 -2.77
CA GLY A 67 0.77 18.60 -3.09
C GLY A 67 -0.28 18.45 -2.00
N GLU A 68 -1.32 17.68 -2.35
CA GLU A 68 -2.50 17.40 -1.54
C GLU A 68 -2.47 15.98 -0.95
N THR A 69 -3.58 15.51 -0.40
CA THR A 69 -3.65 14.17 0.19
C THR A 69 -3.51 13.07 -0.85
N GLU A 70 -4.07 13.27 -2.03
CA GLU A 70 -3.99 12.30 -3.13
C GLU A 70 -2.55 12.14 -3.64
N ARG A 71 -1.86 13.27 -3.85
CA ARG A 71 -0.51 13.29 -4.41
C ARG A 71 0.34 14.39 -3.79
N TRP A 72 1.53 14.03 -3.36
CA TRP A 72 2.44 14.98 -2.74
C TRP A 72 3.91 14.61 -2.98
N TRP A 73 4.78 15.57 -2.71
CA TRP A 73 6.23 15.52 -2.94
C TRP A 73 6.97 15.90 -1.66
N VAL A 74 8.09 15.25 -1.40
CA VAL A 74 9.07 15.69 -0.40
C VAL A 74 10.14 16.56 -1.05
N ALA A 75 10.92 17.26 -0.23
CA ALA A 75 11.96 18.18 -0.72
C ALA A 75 13.13 17.47 -1.40
N GLY A 76 13.47 16.26 -0.95
CA GLY A 76 14.59 15.47 -1.48
C GLY A 76 14.31 14.77 -2.81
N THR A 77 13.17 15.03 -3.48
CA THR A 77 12.92 14.51 -4.82
C THR A 77 13.02 15.58 -5.89
N ASP A 78 13.69 15.25 -6.98
CA ASP A 78 13.73 16.06 -8.22
C ASP A 78 12.54 15.75 -9.14
N ASP A 79 11.74 14.70 -8.84
CA ASP A 79 10.56 14.42 -9.61
C ASP A 79 9.54 15.55 -9.53
N VAL A 80 9.06 15.99 -10.69
CA VAL A 80 8.04 17.03 -10.80
C VAL A 80 6.69 16.50 -11.27
N ARG A 81 6.65 15.25 -11.73
CA ARG A 81 5.53 14.69 -12.47
C ARG A 81 4.69 13.71 -11.63
N TYR A 82 5.32 12.73 -10.99
CA TYR A 82 4.60 11.59 -10.43
C TYR A 82 4.32 11.73 -8.94
N GLY A 83 5.22 12.38 -8.19
CA GLY A 83 5.11 12.56 -6.74
C GLY A 83 5.82 11.48 -5.94
N THR A 84 6.22 11.83 -4.73
CA THR A 84 6.76 10.86 -3.76
C THR A 84 5.71 9.82 -3.40
N MET A 85 4.46 10.25 -3.25
CA MET A 85 3.34 9.35 -3.02
C MET A 85 2.12 9.76 -3.83
N LEU A 86 1.48 8.77 -4.46
CA LEU A 86 0.15 8.84 -5.04
C LEU A 86 -0.75 7.83 -4.31
N ALA A 87 -1.85 8.29 -3.75
CA ALA A 87 -2.84 7.48 -3.05
C ALA A 87 -4.16 7.50 -3.82
N LYS A 88 -4.67 6.33 -4.20
CA LYS A 88 -5.94 6.19 -4.93
C LYS A 88 -6.67 4.91 -4.59
N GLY A 89 -7.98 4.90 -4.75
CA GLY A 89 -8.77 3.67 -4.74
C GLY A 89 -8.40 2.76 -5.92
N ILE A 90 -8.50 1.45 -5.72
CA ILE A 90 -8.13 0.46 -6.75
C ILE A 90 -8.93 0.60 -8.05
N LEU A 91 -10.17 1.08 -7.96
CA LEU A 91 -11.02 1.29 -9.13
C LEU A 91 -10.78 2.63 -9.83
N SER A 92 -10.02 3.53 -9.22
CA SER A 92 -9.61 4.80 -9.81
C SER A 92 -8.46 4.61 -10.79
N GLY A 93 -8.46 5.40 -11.88
CA GLY A 93 -7.42 5.31 -12.90
C GLY A 93 -6.07 5.80 -12.40
N VAL A 94 -5.01 5.06 -12.72
CA VAL A 94 -3.60 5.39 -12.41
C VAL A 94 -2.75 5.55 -13.66
N THR A 95 -3.39 5.61 -14.83
CA THR A 95 -2.72 5.76 -16.13
C THR A 95 -1.85 7.03 -16.16
N GLY A 96 -0.67 6.93 -16.73
CA GLY A 96 0.26 8.05 -16.84
C GLY A 96 1.13 8.27 -15.59
N HIS A 97 1.02 7.41 -14.58
CA HIS A 97 1.94 7.39 -13.43
C HIS A 97 3.11 6.45 -13.62
N ARG A 98 4.09 6.57 -12.73
CA ARG A 98 5.20 5.64 -12.55
C ARG A 98 5.44 5.43 -11.06
N ALA A 99 5.86 4.22 -10.68
CA ALA A 99 6.13 3.91 -9.28
C ALA A 99 7.25 2.88 -9.11
N HIS A 100 8.06 3.07 -8.07
CA HIS A 100 9.06 2.11 -7.59
C HIS A 100 8.44 1.10 -6.62
N PHE A 101 7.45 1.55 -5.82
CA PHE A 101 6.65 0.70 -4.96
C PHE A 101 5.17 0.82 -5.33
N ILE A 102 4.52 -0.32 -5.52
CA ILE A 102 3.08 -0.41 -5.77
C ILE A 102 2.47 -1.21 -4.63
N GLN A 103 1.56 -0.60 -3.89
CA GLN A 103 0.96 -1.18 -2.71
C GLN A 103 -0.54 -1.37 -2.92
N ASN A 104 -1.03 -2.56 -2.61
CA ASN A 104 -2.44 -2.92 -2.67
C ASN A 104 -2.90 -3.29 -1.26
N ASP A 105 -3.66 -2.39 -0.63
CA ASP A 105 -4.16 -2.54 0.74
C ASP A 105 -5.66 -2.84 0.74
N ASP A 106 -6.01 -4.04 1.19
CA ASP A 106 -7.38 -4.56 1.28
C ASP A 106 -8.23 -4.32 -0.01
N VAL A 107 -7.58 -4.46 -1.19
CA VAL A 107 -8.24 -4.20 -2.49
C VAL A 107 -9.29 -5.23 -2.85
N GLU A 108 -9.26 -6.41 -2.21
CA GLU A 108 -10.27 -7.45 -2.34
C GLU A 108 -11.31 -7.30 -1.24
N THR A 109 -12.52 -6.90 -1.63
CA THR A 109 -13.66 -6.74 -0.73
C THR A 109 -14.93 -7.26 -1.41
N PRO A 110 -16.04 -7.50 -0.70
CA PRO A 110 -17.30 -7.85 -1.35
C PRO A 110 -17.72 -6.87 -2.46
N LYS A 111 -17.36 -5.60 -2.33
CA LYS A 111 -17.63 -4.56 -3.34
C LYS A 111 -16.82 -4.75 -4.64
N THR A 112 -15.60 -5.25 -4.53
CA THR A 112 -14.70 -5.43 -5.68
C THR A 112 -14.70 -6.86 -6.24
N THR A 113 -15.32 -7.81 -5.54
CA THR A 113 -15.34 -9.23 -5.92
C THR A 113 -16.71 -9.89 -5.89
N GLY A 114 -17.77 -9.14 -5.53
CA GLY A 114 -19.12 -9.67 -5.33
C GLY A 114 -19.83 -10.12 -6.60
N SER A 115 -19.39 -9.68 -7.78
CA SER A 115 -19.91 -10.15 -9.07
C SER A 115 -18.77 -10.50 -10.04
N PRO A 116 -19.05 -11.28 -11.11
CA PRO A 116 -18.05 -11.54 -12.16
C PRO A 116 -17.49 -10.26 -12.77
N GLU A 117 -18.34 -9.29 -13.06
CA GLU A 117 -17.96 -8.00 -13.67
C GLU A 117 -17.06 -7.18 -12.73
N ALA A 118 -17.36 -7.21 -11.41
CA ALA A 118 -16.53 -6.53 -10.42
C ALA A 118 -15.13 -7.16 -10.35
N ARG A 119 -15.03 -8.49 -10.42
CA ARG A 119 -13.74 -9.21 -10.44
C ARG A 119 -12.95 -8.93 -11.71
N GLU A 120 -13.61 -8.90 -12.86
CA GLU A 120 -12.98 -8.54 -14.14
C GLU A 120 -12.41 -7.14 -14.09
N LYS A 121 -13.20 -6.18 -13.61
CA LYS A 121 -12.77 -4.78 -13.42
C LYS A 121 -11.58 -4.68 -12.46
N LEU A 122 -11.60 -5.39 -11.33
CA LEU A 122 -10.45 -5.44 -10.41
C LEU A 122 -9.22 -6.02 -11.11
N THR A 123 -9.36 -7.13 -11.83
CA THR A 123 -8.26 -7.76 -12.55
C THR A 123 -7.67 -6.82 -13.60
N TYR A 124 -8.52 -6.12 -14.35
CA TYR A 124 -8.09 -5.11 -15.31
C TYR A 124 -7.26 -4.00 -14.64
N ARG A 125 -7.75 -3.43 -13.52
CA ARG A 125 -7.03 -2.38 -12.78
C ARG A 125 -5.68 -2.86 -12.24
N LEU A 126 -5.60 -4.10 -11.78
CA LEU A 126 -4.35 -4.69 -11.32
C LEU A 126 -3.36 -4.92 -12.48
N SER A 127 -3.84 -5.23 -13.68
CA SER A 127 -2.99 -5.37 -14.86
C SER A 127 -2.37 -4.03 -15.29
N GLU A 128 -3.09 -2.92 -15.16
CA GLU A 128 -2.56 -1.57 -15.45
C GLU A 128 -1.30 -1.24 -14.63
N GLN A 129 -1.18 -1.79 -13.42
CA GLN A 129 0.00 -1.59 -12.57
C GLN A 129 1.30 -2.09 -13.20
N THR A 130 1.23 -3.02 -14.15
CA THR A 130 2.43 -3.53 -14.85
C THR A 130 3.03 -2.46 -15.75
N HIS A 131 2.19 -1.62 -16.33
CA HIS A 131 2.61 -0.56 -17.25
C HIS A 131 3.17 0.68 -16.53
N ILE A 132 2.83 0.85 -15.25
CA ILE A 132 3.30 1.98 -14.43
C ILE A 132 4.50 1.63 -13.55
N ALA A 133 4.82 0.36 -13.42
CA ALA A 133 5.98 -0.10 -12.66
C ALA A 133 7.29 0.32 -13.34
N PHE A 134 8.21 0.92 -12.59
CA PHE A 134 9.59 1.06 -13.04
C PHE A 134 10.29 -0.31 -13.14
N PRO A 135 11.36 -0.45 -13.94
CA PRO A 135 12.19 -1.63 -13.90
C PRO A 135 12.67 -1.91 -12.47
N GLY A 136 12.44 -3.12 -11.98
CA GLY A 136 12.78 -3.49 -10.60
C GLY A 136 11.78 -3.05 -9.52
N ALA A 137 10.67 -2.44 -9.89
CA ALA A 137 9.64 -2.04 -8.94
C ALA A 137 9.16 -3.21 -8.07
N LYS A 138 8.84 -2.90 -6.82
CA LYS A 138 8.31 -3.87 -5.85
C LYS A 138 6.79 -3.73 -5.73
N LYS A 139 6.09 -4.87 -5.68
CA LYS A 139 4.66 -4.90 -5.39
C LYS A 139 4.43 -5.48 -4.00
N LEU A 140 3.70 -4.75 -3.18
CA LEU A 140 3.30 -5.16 -1.83
C LEU A 140 1.79 -5.39 -1.82
N TRP A 141 1.39 -6.54 -1.30
CA TRP A 141 0.00 -6.93 -1.15
C TRP A 141 -0.30 -7.11 0.32
N ILE A 142 -1.28 -6.37 0.81
CA ILE A 142 -1.72 -6.44 2.18
C ILE A 142 -3.22 -6.67 2.17
N GLY A 143 -3.70 -7.59 2.98
CA GLY A 143 -5.13 -7.83 3.07
C GLY A 143 -5.49 -9.10 3.80
N THR A 144 -6.79 -9.33 3.87
CA THR A 144 -7.39 -10.53 4.44
C THR A 144 -8.14 -11.25 3.32
N PRO A 145 -7.89 -12.54 3.07
CA PRO A 145 -8.67 -13.30 2.09
C PRO A 145 -10.16 -13.33 2.50
N HIS A 146 -11.05 -13.03 1.57
CA HIS A 146 -12.49 -13.02 1.80
C HIS A 146 -13.22 -14.25 1.23
N SER A 147 -12.56 -15.03 0.37
CA SER A 147 -13.15 -16.21 -0.28
C SER A 147 -12.10 -17.26 -0.57
N HIS A 148 -12.54 -18.49 -0.88
CA HIS A 148 -11.66 -19.59 -1.29
C HIS A 148 -11.00 -19.38 -2.66
N ASP A 149 -11.54 -18.50 -3.52
CA ASP A 149 -10.93 -18.08 -4.80
C ASP A 149 -10.37 -16.66 -4.69
N SER A 150 -9.70 -16.38 -3.58
CA SER A 150 -9.13 -15.08 -3.29
C SER A 150 -8.00 -14.71 -4.25
N LEU A 151 -7.91 -13.42 -4.59
CA LEU A 151 -6.76 -12.84 -5.27
C LEU A 151 -5.44 -13.18 -4.53
N TYR A 152 -5.45 -13.15 -3.21
CA TYR A 152 -4.27 -13.49 -2.40
C TYR A 152 -3.84 -14.94 -2.54
N ASP A 153 -4.76 -15.88 -2.74
CA ASP A 153 -4.42 -17.28 -3.01
C ASP A 153 -3.85 -17.49 -4.42
N LYS A 154 -4.27 -16.68 -5.38
CA LYS A 154 -3.67 -16.64 -6.71
C LYS A 154 -2.25 -16.08 -6.66
N ILE A 155 -2.03 -14.99 -5.90
CA ILE A 155 -0.71 -14.38 -5.72
C ILE A 155 0.27 -15.33 -5.04
N LYS A 156 -0.16 -16.08 -4.02
CA LYS A 156 0.68 -17.09 -3.34
C LYS A 156 1.25 -18.15 -4.28
N LYS A 157 0.56 -18.43 -5.39
CA LYS A 157 1.00 -19.42 -6.39
C LYS A 157 2.01 -18.87 -7.39
N LEU A 158 2.25 -17.55 -7.39
CA LEU A 158 3.23 -16.93 -8.28
C LEU A 158 4.66 -17.27 -7.82
N ARG A 159 5.56 -17.40 -8.79
CA ARG A 159 7.00 -17.56 -8.48
C ARG A 159 7.56 -16.24 -7.97
N LYS A 160 8.53 -16.32 -7.04
CA LYS A 160 9.25 -15.16 -6.48
C LYS A 160 8.35 -14.19 -5.70
N VAL A 161 7.48 -14.73 -4.87
CA VAL A 161 6.67 -13.96 -3.91
C VAL A 161 7.07 -14.35 -2.50
N ASP A 162 7.49 -13.38 -1.71
CA ASP A 162 7.71 -13.56 -0.27
C ASP A 162 6.38 -13.40 0.46
N ILE A 163 6.03 -14.37 1.27
CA ILE A 163 4.72 -14.44 1.94
C ILE A 163 4.92 -14.37 3.45
N LEU A 164 4.28 -13.37 4.07
CA LEU A 164 4.16 -13.30 5.53
C LEU A 164 2.67 -13.40 5.91
N VAL A 165 2.35 -14.43 6.68
CA VAL A 165 1.00 -14.65 7.22
C VAL A 165 1.09 -14.59 8.75
N LEU A 166 0.44 -13.61 9.35
CA LEU A 166 0.29 -13.53 10.79
C LEU A 166 -1.10 -14.04 11.17
N LYS A 167 -1.14 -15.15 11.89
CA LYS A 167 -2.39 -15.77 12.34
C LYS A 167 -2.79 -15.22 13.70
N MET A 168 -4.09 -15.10 13.93
CA MET A 168 -4.63 -14.74 15.26
C MET A 168 -4.64 -15.91 16.23
N PHE A 169 -4.77 -17.14 15.68
CA PHE A 169 -4.84 -18.37 16.45
C PHE A 169 -3.86 -19.40 15.90
N GLU A 170 -3.22 -20.12 16.78
CA GLU A 170 -2.44 -21.29 16.47
C GLU A 170 -2.99 -22.48 17.29
N ASN A 171 -3.28 -23.60 16.61
CA ASN A 171 -3.85 -24.80 17.24
C ASN A 171 -5.08 -24.49 18.12
N GLU A 172 -6.03 -23.68 17.59
CA GLU A 172 -7.26 -23.22 18.25
C GLU A 172 -7.05 -22.33 19.49
N LYS A 173 -5.79 -22.03 19.85
CA LYS A 173 -5.46 -21.09 20.92
C LYS A 173 -5.09 -19.73 20.34
N ARG A 174 -5.54 -18.68 21.00
CA ARG A 174 -5.08 -17.31 20.67
C ARG A 174 -3.60 -17.23 20.93
N ILE A 175 -2.84 -16.69 19.98
CA ILE A 175 -1.40 -16.44 20.17
C ILE A 175 -1.27 -15.34 21.21
N GLU A 176 -0.68 -15.64 22.36
CA GLU A 176 -0.57 -14.70 23.51
C GLU A 176 0.18 -13.43 23.17
N ASN A 177 1.06 -13.46 22.18
CA ASN A 177 1.81 -12.30 21.67
C ASN A 177 1.27 -11.77 20.33
N ALA A 178 0.10 -12.22 19.88
CA ALA A 178 -0.58 -11.53 18.79
C ALA A 178 -0.88 -10.13 19.30
N LEU A 179 -0.20 -9.14 18.72
CA LEU A 179 -0.26 -7.74 19.08
C LEU A 179 -1.68 -7.38 19.51
N ALA A 180 -1.87 -7.27 20.81
CA ALA A 180 -3.07 -6.73 21.39
C ALA A 180 -3.07 -5.24 21.03
N GLY A 181 -3.82 -4.89 19.97
CA GLY A 181 -4.12 -3.53 19.63
C GLY A 181 -5.39 -3.10 20.34
#